data_044cba906f59b98e479b6f46beb18a20
#
_entry.id   044cba906f59b98e479b6f46beb18a20
#
_cell.length_a   1.000
_cell.length_b   1.000
_cell.length_c   1.000
_cell.angle_alpha   90.00
_cell.angle_beta   90.00
_cell.angle_gamma   90.00
#
_symmetry.space_group_name_H-M   'P 1'
#
loop_
_entity.id
_entity.type
_entity.pdbx_description
1 polymer ?
#
loop_
_entity_poly.entity_id
_entity_poly.type
_entity_poly.pdbx_seq_one_letter_code
_entity_poly.pdbx_strand_id
1 'polypeptide(L)'
;MIAHWEQGRATVDALISARRIERIPPNRDLADEYLRQARAHLATSLLAAGTDPVGEFQLAYDAARKALASILINQGLRPTSSGGHIAVYEAVLAQLDPPLGDVFKPFGWMRPLRDDSEYPSPDRPVASGEDAGAGRAAAAPMIERAAKLLDLMPVYGR
;
A
#
# COMPACT_ATOMS: atom_id res chain seq x y z
N MET A 1 -19.86 2.24 -11.26
CA MET A 1 -19.50 2.00 -9.85
C MET A 1 -20.30 0.84 -9.29
N ILE A 2 -19.63 -0.04 -8.57
CA ILE A 2 -20.28 -1.13 -7.85
C ILE A 2 -20.99 -0.55 -6.63
N ALA A 3 -22.25 -0.92 -6.39
CA ALA A 3 -23.03 -0.37 -5.28
C ALA A 3 -22.61 -0.92 -3.92
N HIS A 4 -22.00 -2.12 -3.91
CA HIS A 4 -21.66 -2.83 -2.68
C HIS A 4 -20.46 -3.74 -2.90
N TRP A 5 -19.54 -3.80 -1.93
CA TRP A 5 -18.34 -4.63 -2.02
C TRP A 5 -18.34 -5.67 -0.90
N GLU A 6 -18.57 -6.93 -1.26
CA GLU A 6 -18.72 -8.02 -0.29
C GLU A 6 -17.42 -8.76 0.02
N GLN A 7 -16.52 -8.87 -0.98
CA GLN A 7 -15.30 -9.64 -0.78
C GLN A 7 -14.44 -9.03 0.31
N GLY A 8 -13.98 -9.87 1.24
CA GLY A 8 -13.11 -9.44 2.34
C GLY A 8 -13.81 -8.75 3.49
N ARG A 9 -15.14 -8.66 3.47
CA ARG A 9 -15.92 -7.94 4.47
C ARG A 9 -15.67 -8.44 5.89
N ALA A 10 -15.64 -9.75 6.09
CA ALA A 10 -15.41 -10.33 7.41
C ALA A 10 -14.05 -9.91 7.98
N THR A 11 -13.01 -9.90 7.15
CA THR A 11 -11.67 -9.47 7.56
C THR A 11 -11.65 -7.98 7.91
N VAL A 12 -12.21 -7.13 7.06
CA VAL A 12 -12.23 -5.68 7.32
C VAL A 12 -13.05 -5.37 8.58
N ASP A 13 -14.22 -6.00 8.75
CA ASP A 13 -15.03 -5.81 9.95
C ASP A 13 -14.27 -6.24 11.21
N ALA A 14 -13.51 -7.34 11.16
CA ALA A 14 -12.67 -7.79 12.26
C ALA A 14 -11.56 -6.78 12.60
N LEU A 15 -10.94 -6.19 11.58
CA LEU A 15 -9.92 -5.16 11.76
C LEU A 15 -10.50 -3.90 12.41
N ILE A 16 -11.72 -3.51 12.04
CA ILE A 16 -12.42 -2.37 12.65
C ILE A 16 -12.76 -2.70 14.11
N SER A 17 -13.30 -3.87 14.38
CA SER A 17 -13.65 -4.31 15.75
C SER A 17 -12.42 -4.39 16.65
N ALA A 18 -11.27 -4.79 16.12
CA ALA A 18 -10.00 -4.83 16.84
C ALA A 18 -9.33 -3.45 16.97
N ARG A 19 -9.93 -2.40 16.43
CA ARG A 19 -9.38 -1.03 16.40
C ARG A 19 -8.02 -0.95 15.71
N ARG A 20 -7.79 -1.78 14.72
CA ARG A 20 -6.61 -1.72 13.85
C ARG A 20 -6.88 -0.90 12.59
N ILE A 21 -8.13 -0.81 12.20
CA ILE A 21 -8.66 0.09 11.16
C ILE A 21 -9.79 0.90 11.80
N GLU A 22 -9.95 2.15 11.38
CA GLU A 22 -11.05 3.00 11.82
C GLU A 22 -11.76 3.64 10.62
N ARG A 23 -13.03 3.98 10.81
CA ARG A 23 -13.80 4.70 9.81
C ARG A 23 -13.47 6.18 9.85
N ILE A 24 -13.35 6.76 8.66
CA ILE A 24 -13.20 8.21 8.47
C ILE A 24 -14.19 8.63 7.38
N PRO A 25 -14.48 9.92 7.20
CA PRO A 25 -15.20 10.38 6.02
C PRO A 25 -14.43 9.98 4.75
N PRO A 26 -15.09 9.38 3.75
CA PRO A 26 -14.42 9.05 2.51
C PRO A 26 -13.96 10.34 1.81
N ASN A 27 -12.77 10.29 1.19
CA ASN A 27 -12.16 11.47 0.61
C ASN A 27 -11.42 11.12 -0.68
N ARG A 28 -12.08 11.32 -1.82
CA ARG A 28 -11.51 11.02 -3.14
C ARG A 28 -10.32 11.93 -3.45
N ASP A 29 -10.42 13.21 -3.13
CA ASP A 29 -9.33 14.16 -3.41
C ASP A 29 -8.06 13.78 -2.65
N LEU A 30 -8.19 13.36 -1.40
CA LEU A 30 -7.06 12.86 -0.62
C LEU A 30 -6.49 11.57 -1.20
N ALA A 31 -7.35 10.64 -1.62
CA ALA A 31 -6.91 9.41 -2.28
C ALA A 31 -6.12 9.71 -3.56
N ASP A 32 -6.60 10.63 -4.37
CA ASP A 32 -5.91 11.08 -5.59
C ASP A 32 -4.56 11.73 -5.27
N GLU A 33 -4.46 12.51 -4.20
CA GLU A 33 -3.19 13.10 -3.74
C GLU A 33 -2.20 12.02 -3.31
N TYR A 34 -2.65 10.99 -2.60
CA TYR A 34 -1.79 9.85 -2.27
C TYR A 34 -1.23 9.16 -3.52
N LEU A 35 -2.05 8.98 -4.56
CA LEU A 35 -1.59 8.40 -5.83
C LEU A 35 -0.62 9.33 -6.56
N ARG A 36 -0.87 10.63 -6.54
CA ARG A 36 0.06 11.60 -7.12
C ARG A 36 1.43 11.52 -6.44
N GLN A 37 1.46 11.47 -5.12
CA GLN A 37 2.70 11.30 -4.36
C GLN A 37 3.36 9.95 -4.64
N ALA A 38 2.58 8.88 -4.74
CA ALA A 38 3.11 7.56 -5.07
C ALA A 38 3.84 7.56 -6.42
N ARG A 39 3.26 8.19 -7.43
CA ARG A 39 3.90 8.32 -8.75
C ARG A 39 5.18 9.16 -8.69
N ALA A 40 5.17 10.25 -7.93
CA ALA A 40 6.35 11.10 -7.75
C ALA A 40 7.48 10.34 -7.04
N HIS A 41 7.16 9.58 -5.99
CA HIS A 41 8.14 8.78 -5.26
C HIS A 41 8.76 7.69 -6.16
N LEU A 42 7.93 7.05 -6.98
CA LEU A 42 8.42 6.02 -7.90
C LEU A 42 9.38 6.62 -8.94
N ALA A 43 9.04 7.77 -9.50
CA ALA A 43 9.88 8.49 -10.45
C ALA A 43 11.21 8.93 -9.81
N THR A 44 11.18 9.44 -8.59
CA THR A 44 12.37 9.85 -7.84
C THR A 44 13.26 8.64 -7.52
N SER A 45 12.65 7.51 -7.12
CA SER A 45 13.39 6.26 -6.91
C SER A 45 14.19 5.87 -8.14
N LEU A 46 13.59 5.97 -9.32
CA LEU A 46 14.27 5.64 -10.57
C LEU A 46 15.39 6.64 -10.90
N LEU A 47 15.18 7.92 -10.67
CA LEU A 47 16.21 8.96 -10.88
C LEU A 47 17.42 8.75 -9.95
N ALA A 48 17.21 8.23 -8.75
CA ALA A 48 18.28 7.97 -7.78
C ALA A 48 19.00 6.63 -8.03
N ALA A 49 18.61 5.88 -9.05
CA ALA A 49 19.13 4.54 -9.30
C ALA A 49 20.67 4.52 -9.39
N GLY A 50 21.29 3.64 -8.59
CA GLY A 50 22.75 3.51 -8.51
C GLY A 50 23.43 4.43 -7.51
N THR A 51 22.69 5.33 -6.86
CA THR A 51 23.25 6.29 -5.90
C THR A 51 23.06 5.88 -4.46
N ASP A 52 21.84 5.49 -4.08
CA ASP A 52 21.48 5.18 -2.71
C ASP A 52 20.43 4.06 -2.71
N PRO A 53 20.85 2.79 -2.70
CA PRO A 53 19.90 1.66 -2.77
C PRO A 53 18.84 1.66 -1.66
N VAL A 54 19.21 2.01 -0.44
CA VAL A 54 18.26 2.08 0.68
C VAL A 54 17.23 3.19 0.44
N GLY A 55 17.68 4.37 0.03
CA GLY A 55 16.78 5.49 -0.29
C GLY A 55 15.88 5.20 -1.47
N GLU A 56 16.41 4.57 -2.53
CA GLU A 56 15.63 4.10 -3.69
C GLU A 56 14.53 3.14 -3.25
N PHE A 57 14.88 2.16 -2.42
CA PHE A 57 13.91 1.18 -1.92
C PHE A 57 12.87 1.83 -1.03
N GLN A 58 13.27 2.76 -0.16
CA GLN A 58 12.35 3.49 0.72
C GLN A 58 11.29 4.26 -0.09
N LEU A 59 11.70 4.93 -1.16
CA LEU A 59 10.77 5.63 -2.05
C LEU A 59 9.82 4.67 -2.77
N ALA A 60 10.32 3.53 -3.25
CA ALA A 60 9.48 2.50 -3.86
C ALA A 60 8.47 1.92 -2.87
N TYR A 61 8.90 1.68 -1.64
CA TYR A 61 8.01 1.22 -0.57
C TYR A 61 6.93 2.26 -0.25
N ASP A 62 7.30 3.53 -0.10
CA ASP A 62 6.35 4.59 0.16
C ASP A 62 5.33 4.75 -0.99
N ALA A 63 5.77 4.56 -2.21
CA ALA A 63 4.87 4.55 -3.37
C ALA A 63 3.84 3.41 -3.27
N ALA A 64 4.30 2.20 -2.97
CA ALA A 64 3.41 1.05 -2.77
C ALA A 64 2.44 1.29 -1.60
N ARG A 65 2.95 1.72 -0.46
CA ARG A 65 2.13 2.00 0.73
C ARG A 65 1.04 3.02 0.44
N LYS A 66 1.39 4.10 -0.25
CA LYS A 66 0.44 5.16 -0.61
C LYS A 66 -0.62 4.69 -1.60
N ALA A 67 -0.24 3.80 -2.52
CA ALA A 67 -1.21 3.18 -3.42
C ALA A 67 -2.25 2.36 -2.64
N LEU A 68 -1.81 1.52 -1.71
CA LEU A 68 -2.73 0.76 -0.87
C LEU A 68 -3.60 1.67 0.01
N ALA A 69 -2.98 2.66 0.64
CA ALA A 69 -3.71 3.61 1.50
C ALA A 69 -4.77 4.40 0.74
N SER A 70 -4.52 4.75 -0.52
CA SER A 70 -5.49 5.49 -1.34
C SER A 70 -6.81 4.73 -1.50
N ILE A 71 -6.75 3.41 -1.64
CA ILE A 71 -7.93 2.55 -1.76
C ILE A 71 -8.79 2.67 -0.50
N LEU A 72 -8.16 2.52 0.67
CA LEU A 72 -8.88 2.60 1.94
C LEU A 72 -9.45 3.99 2.21
N ILE A 73 -8.68 5.04 1.95
CA ILE A 73 -9.12 6.43 2.12
C ILE A 73 -10.39 6.70 1.30
N ASN A 74 -10.40 6.23 0.06
CA ASN A 74 -11.57 6.39 -0.81
C ASN A 74 -12.78 5.60 -0.29
N GLN A 75 -12.56 4.48 0.40
CA GLN A 75 -13.61 3.72 1.06
C GLN A 75 -14.07 4.30 2.40
N GLY A 76 -13.40 5.33 2.92
CA GLY A 76 -13.67 5.88 4.25
C GLY A 76 -13.03 5.10 5.38
N LEU A 77 -11.83 4.57 5.15
CA LEU A 77 -11.08 3.76 6.10
C LEU A 77 -9.64 4.26 6.23
N ARG A 78 -9.07 4.09 7.41
CA ARG A 78 -7.62 4.30 7.62
C ARG A 78 -7.11 3.39 8.72
N PRO A 79 -5.80 3.06 8.74
CA PRO A 79 -5.21 2.32 9.85
C PRO A 79 -5.12 3.21 11.10
N THR A 80 -5.26 2.59 12.25
CA THR A 80 -4.92 3.19 13.54
C THR A 80 -3.42 3.04 13.80
N SER A 81 -2.90 3.67 14.85
CA SER A 81 -1.50 3.49 15.23
C SER A 81 -1.15 2.04 15.55
N SER A 82 -2.09 1.28 16.13
CA SER A 82 -1.88 -0.15 16.42
C SER A 82 -1.98 -1.04 15.18
N GLY A 83 -2.73 -0.63 14.16
CA GLY A 83 -2.88 -1.38 12.91
C GLY A 83 -1.69 -1.22 11.99
N GLY A 84 -1.26 0.03 11.78
CA GLY A 84 -0.13 0.36 10.91
C GLY A 84 -0.27 -0.14 9.49
N HIS A 85 0.87 -0.31 8.83
CA HIS A 85 0.91 -0.78 7.44
C HIS A 85 0.43 -2.22 7.27
N ILE A 86 0.52 -3.05 8.33
CA ILE A 86 0.06 -4.43 8.29
C ILE A 86 -1.46 -4.46 8.12
N ALA A 87 -2.19 -3.64 8.87
CA ALA A 87 -3.65 -3.59 8.75
C ALA A 87 -4.09 -3.09 7.37
N VAL A 88 -3.40 -2.11 6.79
CA VAL A 88 -3.65 -1.65 5.42
C VAL A 88 -3.51 -2.81 4.44
N TYR A 89 -2.40 -3.54 4.52
CA TYR A 89 -2.13 -4.69 3.65
C TYR A 89 -3.21 -5.77 3.80
N GLU A 90 -3.53 -6.15 5.04
CA GLU A 90 -4.56 -7.16 5.31
C GLU A 90 -5.93 -6.75 4.73
N ALA A 91 -6.33 -5.50 4.92
CA ALA A 91 -7.61 -5.00 4.44
C ALA A 91 -7.68 -4.96 2.89
N VAL A 92 -6.62 -4.49 2.24
CA VAL A 92 -6.55 -4.44 0.79
C VAL A 92 -6.54 -5.85 0.20
N LEU A 93 -5.68 -6.71 0.72
CA LEU A 93 -5.55 -8.07 0.19
C LEU A 93 -6.84 -8.88 0.36
N ALA A 94 -7.51 -8.78 1.52
CA ALA A 94 -8.77 -9.47 1.75
C ALA A 94 -9.85 -9.07 0.73
N GLN A 95 -9.90 -7.81 0.35
CA GLN A 95 -10.89 -7.29 -0.59
C GLN A 95 -10.56 -7.58 -2.05
N LEU A 96 -9.31 -7.82 -2.40
CA LEU A 96 -8.83 -7.86 -3.78
C LEU A 96 -8.20 -9.18 -4.21
N ASP A 97 -7.91 -10.09 -3.31
CA ASP A 97 -7.39 -11.42 -3.63
C ASP A 97 -8.45 -12.50 -3.34
N PRO A 98 -8.98 -13.21 -4.36
CA PRO A 98 -8.73 -13.02 -5.78
C PRO A 98 -9.46 -11.82 -6.37
N PRO A 99 -9.12 -11.32 -7.58
CA PRO A 99 -8.11 -11.84 -8.52
C PRO A 99 -6.78 -11.07 -8.49
N LEU A 100 -6.62 -10.05 -7.61
CA LEU A 100 -5.48 -9.14 -7.66
C LEU A 100 -4.35 -9.49 -6.66
N GLY A 101 -4.33 -10.72 -6.17
CA GLY A 101 -3.28 -11.17 -5.25
C GLY A 101 -1.87 -10.93 -5.77
N ASP A 102 -1.61 -11.28 -7.03
CA ASP A 102 -0.28 -11.12 -7.62
C ASP A 102 0.18 -9.67 -7.70
N VAL A 103 -0.76 -8.72 -7.77
CA VAL A 103 -0.44 -7.30 -7.78
C VAL A 103 -0.06 -6.79 -6.39
N PHE A 104 -0.80 -7.18 -5.36
CA PHE A 104 -0.65 -6.57 -4.02
C PHE A 104 0.18 -7.41 -3.03
N LYS A 105 0.29 -8.72 -3.20
CA LYS A 105 1.11 -9.59 -2.32
C LYS A 105 2.57 -9.17 -2.19
N PRO A 106 3.21 -8.59 -3.24
CA PRO A 106 4.60 -8.14 -3.09
C PRO A 106 4.83 -7.14 -1.96
N PHE A 107 3.82 -6.39 -1.53
CA PHE A 107 3.96 -5.52 -0.36
C PHE A 107 4.39 -6.30 0.89
N GLY A 108 4.02 -7.59 0.98
CA GLY A 108 4.38 -8.46 2.10
C GLY A 108 5.88 -8.68 2.26
N TRP A 109 6.67 -8.75 1.18
CA TRP A 109 8.13 -8.85 1.28
C TRP A 109 8.80 -7.49 1.39
N MET A 110 8.18 -6.44 0.87
CA MET A 110 8.75 -5.09 0.90
C MET A 110 8.81 -4.54 2.32
N ARG A 111 7.77 -4.77 3.11
CA ARG A 111 7.66 -4.19 4.46
C ARG A 111 8.80 -4.61 5.41
N PRO A 112 9.09 -5.92 5.61
CA PRO A 112 10.18 -6.30 6.50
C PRO A 112 11.55 -5.83 5.99
N LEU A 113 11.80 -5.83 4.68
CA LEU A 113 13.05 -5.31 4.15
C LEU A 113 13.18 -3.80 4.37
N ARG A 114 12.09 -3.06 4.27
CA ARG A 114 12.06 -1.63 4.60
C ARG A 114 12.42 -1.42 6.07
N ASP A 115 11.85 -2.19 6.97
CA ASP A 115 12.14 -2.07 8.39
C ASP A 115 13.61 -2.39 8.70
N ASP A 116 14.14 -3.44 8.10
CA ASP A 116 15.56 -3.82 8.25
C ASP A 116 16.50 -2.76 7.68
N SER A 117 16.10 -2.09 6.61
CA SER A 117 16.89 -1.03 5.98
C SER A 117 16.83 0.28 6.76
N GLU A 118 15.68 0.61 7.35
CA GLU A 118 15.46 1.81 8.17
C GLU A 118 16.20 1.71 9.52
N TYR A 119 16.24 0.50 10.07
CA TYR A 119 16.86 0.22 11.36
C TYR A 119 17.95 -0.85 11.18
N PRO A 120 19.09 -0.49 10.56
CA PRO A 120 20.12 -1.48 10.21
C PRO A 120 20.67 -2.19 11.43
N SER A 121 20.94 -3.48 11.28
CA SER A 121 21.58 -4.30 12.29
C SER A 121 22.62 -5.22 11.64
N PRO A 122 23.63 -5.73 12.42
CA PRO A 122 24.66 -6.61 11.86
C PRO A 122 24.12 -7.92 11.28
N ASP A 123 22.94 -8.36 11.74
CA ASP A 123 22.38 -9.69 11.44
C ASP A 123 21.42 -9.70 10.27
N ARG A 124 21.06 -8.51 9.73
CA ARG A 124 20.04 -8.38 8.70
C ARG A 124 20.55 -7.54 7.53
N PRO A 125 20.34 -8.01 6.30
CA PRO A 125 20.74 -7.23 5.14
C PRO A 125 19.83 -6.02 4.95
N VAL A 126 20.42 -4.93 4.47
CA VAL A 126 19.68 -3.76 3.98
C VAL A 126 19.39 -3.94 2.50
N ALA A 127 18.46 -3.13 1.96
CA ALA A 127 18.09 -3.19 0.56
C ALA A 127 19.28 -2.92 -0.36
N SER A 128 19.45 -3.79 -1.35
CA SER A 128 20.42 -3.63 -2.44
C SER A 128 19.81 -2.84 -3.61
N GLY A 129 20.64 -2.50 -4.59
CA GLY A 129 20.15 -1.91 -5.86
C GLY A 129 19.20 -2.84 -6.61
N GLU A 130 19.43 -4.14 -6.56
CA GLU A 130 18.51 -5.14 -7.12
C GLU A 130 17.18 -5.14 -6.38
N ASP A 131 17.20 -5.10 -5.06
CA ASP A 131 15.99 -5.00 -4.24
C ASP A 131 15.20 -3.72 -4.56
N ALA A 132 15.89 -2.59 -4.72
CA ALA A 132 15.25 -1.32 -5.09
C ALA A 132 14.57 -1.42 -6.46
N GLY A 133 15.22 -2.04 -7.44
CA GLY A 133 14.63 -2.30 -8.75
C GLY A 133 13.41 -3.19 -8.67
N ALA A 134 13.48 -4.27 -7.88
CA ALA A 134 12.34 -5.16 -7.66
C ALA A 134 11.19 -4.44 -6.95
N GLY A 135 11.51 -3.56 -5.99
CA GLY A 135 10.53 -2.73 -5.30
C GLY A 135 9.79 -1.78 -6.24
N ARG A 136 10.53 -1.11 -7.14
CA ARG A 136 9.90 -0.25 -8.17
C ARG A 136 8.99 -1.05 -9.10
N ALA A 137 9.46 -2.23 -9.54
CA ALA A 137 8.67 -3.10 -10.41
C ALA A 137 7.39 -3.60 -9.71
N ALA A 138 7.43 -3.82 -8.40
CA ALA A 138 6.26 -4.22 -7.61
C ALA A 138 5.30 -3.05 -7.39
N ALA A 139 5.81 -1.85 -7.11
CA ALA A 139 4.99 -0.69 -6.80
C ALA A 139 4.21 -0.14 -8.01
N ALA A 140 4.79 -0.19 -9.20
CA ALA A 140 4.17 0.37 -10.40
C ALA A 140 2.77 -0.21 -10.69
N PRO A 141 2.57 -1.55 -10.76
CA PRO A 141 1.24 -2.10 -10.97
C PRO A 141 0.28 -1.85 -9.80
N MET A 142 0.77 -1.72 -8.58
CA MET A 142 -0.07 -1.36 -7.42
C MET A 142 -0.71 0.02 -7.63
N ILE A 143 0.07 1.00 -8.07
CA ILE A 143 -0.41 2.36 -8.35
C ILE A 143 -1.46 2.34 -9.46
N GLU A 144 -1.17 1.65 -10.57
CA GLU A 144 -2.08 1.62 -11.71
C GLU A 144 -3.40 0.92 -11.39
N ARG A 145 -3.34 -0.18 -10.64
CA ARG A 145 -4.56 -0.87 -10.19
C ARG A 145 -5.33 -0.05 -9.17
N ALA A 146 -4.65 0.57 -8.22
CA ALA A 146 -5.30 1.44 -7.24
C ALA A 146 -6.08 2.56 -7.94
N ALA A 147 -5.48 3.22 -8.92
CA ALA A 147 -6.16 4.29 -9.67
C ALA A 147 -7.49 3.83 -10.29
N LYS A 148 -7.53 2.62 -10.85
CA LYS A 148 -8.75 2.04 -11.42
C LYS A 148 -9.76 1.66 -10.34
N LEU A 149 -9.28 1.13 -9.21
CA LEU A 149 -10.14 0.68 -8.11
C LEU A 149 -10.86 1.84 -7.43
N LEU A 150 -10.28 3.04 -7.41
CA LEU A 150 -10.96 4.22 -6.86
C LEU A 150 -12.27 4.51 -7.59
N ASP A 151 -12.37 4.19 -8.87
CA ASP A 151 -13.60 4.38 -9.66
C ASP A 151 -14.60 3.23 -9.49
N LEU A 152 -14.18 2.10 -8.95
CA LEU A 152 -14.99 0.88 -8.85
C LEU A 152 -15.50 0.59 -7.45
N MET A 153 -14.66 0.78 -6.43
CA MET A 153 -15.00 0.39 -5.07
C MET A 153 -15.85 1.46 -4.38
N PRO A 154 -16.98 1.07 -3.79
CA PRO A 154 -17.84 2.01 -3.05
C PRO A 154 -17.27 2.34 -1.68
N VAL A 155 -17.89 3.29 -0.99
CA VAL A 155 -17.64 3.54 0.43
C VAL A 155 -17.93 2.26 1.20
N TYR A 156 -17.04 1.91 2.12
CA TYR A 156 -17.14 0.66 2.86
C TYR A 156 -18.35 0.65 3.80
N GLY A 157 -19.11 -0.42 3.73
CA GLY A 157 -20.24 -0.65 4.65
C GLY A 157 -21.51 0.12 4.33
N ARG A 158 -21.63 0.66 3.12
CA ARG A 158 -22.89 1.24 2.62
C ARG A 158 -23.55 0.33 1.61
#